data_db6895a0926624efe94996056943f2fc
#
_entry.id   db6895a0926624efe94996056943f2fc
#
_cell.length_a   1.000
_cell.length_b   1.000
_cell.length_c   1.000
_cell.angle_alpha   90.00
_cell.angle_beta   90.00
_cell.angle_gamma   90.00
#
_symmetry.space_group_name_H-M   'P 1'
#
loop_
_entity.id
_entity.type
_entity.pdbx_description
1 polymer ?
#
loop_
_entity_poly.entity_id
_entity_poly.type
_entity_poly.pdbx_seq_one_letter_code
_entity_poly.pdbx_strand_id
1 'polypeptide(L)'
;MNLSRRTLLKAGLASLAVPAVAACNNGAAARGDGEIIYWLWDSAQLPMYTECAKVFHEQNPQYSVKIEQYGWNDYWSKLVTGFISDTAPDVFTGHSSKYPLFADKGQVLPIDDYVTRDNVDLSIYQKGLADRWIGADGKRYGLPKDWDTEVYFYNSAFTEAAGISAEQLNSMTWNPQDGGTFEQVVRRLTVDSKGRRGDQPGFDKDNVKVYGLGYGDAGGGDGQTSWSWYAASNGWKYSEGEPWGTKFFYGDPKFTETIGWWRSLITKGYMPTYAQAKSGVDVTTSFGAGKYAITPNGSWMLGTYGGLKQVKTKLARLPIGPIGKRMSMMNGLADTIWAGTTRRDASWAWVKFLGSQTAQDIVAKAGVVFPAVAASMPAAKAAFAKSGWDVTPFLEPVEAGDVFAYPANPNAADVTAVMTPAMDAVMSFEAEPSSLAKANEDVNQILSANA
;
A
#
# COMPACT_ATOMS: atom_id res chain seq x y z
N MET A 1 51.24 -41.86 -5.19
CA MET A 1 50.35 -42.96 -4.81
C MET A 1 48.92 -42.41 -4.66
N ASN A 2 48.12 -42.63 -5.68
CA ASN A 2 46.74 -42.20 -5.71
C ASN A 2 45.85 -43.27 -5.05
N LEU A 3 45.22 -42.96 -3.91
CA LEU A 3 44.21 -43.82 -3.31
C LEU A 3 42.82 -43.35 -3.72
N SER A 4 42.14 -44.23 -4.42
CA SER A 4 40.83 -44.09 -5.01
C SER A 4 39.72 -44.03 -3.95
N ARG A 5 38.71 -43.16 -4.14
CA ARG A 5 37.52 -42.96 -3.31
C ARG A 5 36.60 -44.19 -3.17
N ARG A 6 36.96 -45.37 -3.69
CA ARG A 6 36.12 -46.58 -3.67
C ARG A 6 36.45 -47.59 -2.57
N THR A 7 37.46 -47.35 -1.71
CA THR A 7 37.93 -48.32 -0.70
C THR A 7 37.49 -48.04 0.73
N LEU A 8 36.66 -47.02 0.97
CA LEU A 8 36.18 -46.62 2.30
C LEU A 8 34.75 -47.05 2.63
N LEU A 9 34.14 -47.94 1.87
CA LEU A 9 32.74 -48.35 2.01
C LEU A 9 32.54 -49.83 2.38
N LYS A 10 33.55 -50.52 2.92
CA LYS A 10 33.43 -51.92 3.34
C LYS A 10 34.13 -52.24 4.68
N ALA A 11 33.79 -51.55 5.75
CA ALA A 11 34.08 -52.03 7.09
C ALA A 11 33.18 -51.26 8.09
N GLY A 12 32.13 -51.92 8.62
CA GLY A 12 31.35 -51.33 9.71
C GLY A 12 29.87 -51.71 9.77
N LEU A 13 29.54 -52.97 9.51
CA LEU A 13 28.24 -53.56 9.85
C LEU A 13 28.43 -54.53 10.99
N ALA A 14 28.28 -54.09 12.23
CA ALA A 14 27.93 -54.93 13.34
C ALA A 14 27.30 -54.13 14.49
N SER A 15 26.02 -54.38 14.68
CA SER A 15 25.25 -54.31 15.93
C SER A 15 25.36 -53.11 16.85
N LEU A 16 24.30 -52.31 16.87
CA LEU A 16 23.62 -51.88 18.12
C LEU A 16 22.20 -51.46 17.75
N ALA A 17 21.29 -52.40 17.96
CA ALA A 17 19.86 -52.10 18.04
C ALA A 17 19.62 -51.34 19.34
N VAL A 18 19.40 -50.02 19.23
CA VAL A 18 18.83 -49.19 20.29
C VAL A 18 17.49 -48.66 19.73
N PRO A 19 16.39 -48.77 20.46
CA PRO A 19 15.11 -48.31 19.97
C PRO A 19 15.10 -46.79 19.95
N ALA A 20 15.29 -46.21 18.76
CA ALA A 20 15.08 -44.80 18.50
C ALA A 20 13.59 -44.56 18.14
N VAL A 21 12.76 -44.78 19.15
CA VAL A 21 11.38 -44.29 19.10
C VAL A 21 11.16 -43.42 20.34
N ALA A 22 11.56 -42.16 20.26
CA ALA A 22 11.07 -41.06 21.12
C ALA A 22 12.03 -39.85 21.02
N ALA A 23 12.15 -39.19 19.87
CA ALA A 23 12.73 -37.85 19.84
C ALA A 23 12.43 -37.12 18.50
N CYS A 24 11.19 -37.09 18.08
CA CYS A 24 10.66 -36.11 17.13
C CYS A 24 9.28 -35.65 17.56
N ASN A 25 9.15 -35.40 18.85
CA ASN A 25 8.04 -34.60 19.35
C ASN A 25 8.66 -33.43 20.13
N ASN A 26 9.40 -32.55 19.40
CA ASN A 26 9.55 -31.19 19.86
C ASN A 26 8.16 -30.59 19.75
N GLY A 27 7.38 -30.81 20.81
CA GLY A 27 6.06 -30.29 20.96
C GLY A 27 6.06 -28.77 20.84
N ALA A 28 5.70 -28.29 19.66
CA ALA A 28 4.88 -27.11 19.66
C ALA A 28 3.71 -27.46 20.61
N ALA A 29 3.68 -26.85 21.79
CA ALA A 29 2.58 -27.04 22.72
C ALA A 29 1.31 -26.84 21.90
N ALA A 30 0.42 -27.86 21.91
CA ALA A 30 -0.79 -27.80 21.11
C ALA A 30 -1.49 -26.49 21.48
N ARG A 31 -1.70 -25.61 20.49
CA ARG A 31 -2.41 -24.33 20.71
C ARG A 31 -3.77 -24.67 21.34
N GLY A 32 -4.13 -23.92 22.38
CA GLY A 32 -5.48 -24.02 22.95
C GLY A 32 -6.54 -23.72 21.87
N ASP A 33 -7.71 -24.33 21.95
CA ASP A 33 -8.79 -24.13 20.97
C ASP A 33 -9.24 -22.67 20.84
N GLY A 34 -8.99 -21.86 21.87
CA GLY A 34 -9.30 -20.42 21.91
C GLY A 34 -8.16 -19.50 21.50
N GLU A 35 -6.96 -20.00 21.15
CA GLU A 35 -5.83 -19.17 20.75
C GLU A 35 -5.89 -18.90 19.25
N ILE A 36 -6.01 -17.61 18.87
CA ILE A 36 -6.08 -17.10 17.50
C ILE A 36 -4.70 -16.57 17.11
N ILE A 37 -4.13 -17.00 15.99
CA ILE A 37 -2.96 -16.37 15.38
C ILE A 37 -3.44 -15.30 14.42
N TYR A 38 -2.99 -14.06 14.65
CA TYR A 38 -3.31 -12.92 13.82
C TYR A 38 -2.04 -12.31 13.23
N TRP A 39 -2.00 -12.12 11.90
CA TRP A 39 -0.87 -11.51 11.20
C TRP A 39 -1.18 -10.11 10.70
N LEU A 40 -0.20 -9.22 10.84
CA LEU A 40 -0.18 -7.87 10.25
C LEU A 40 1.25 -7.54 9.76
N TRP A 41 1.38 -6.56 8.86
CA TRP A 41 2.71 -6.17 8.35
C TRP A 41 3.22 -4.86 8.91
N ASP A 42 2.36 -3.92 9.30
CA ASP A 42 2.77 -2.59 9.73
C ASP A 42 3.14 -2.59 11.23
N SER A 43 4.43 -2.45 11.51
CA SER A 43 4.95 -2.40 12.88
C SER A 43 4.42 -1.18 13.67
N ALA A 44 4.05 -0.08 13.01
CA ALA A 44 3.47 1.08 13.67
C ALA A 44 2.06 0.79 14.20
N GLN A 45 1.36 -0.17 13.62
CA GLN A 45 0.03 -0.59 14.04
C GLN A 45 0.06 -1.61 15.18
N LEU A 46 1.17 -2.32 15.41
CA LEU A 46 1.27 -3.39 16.40
C LEU A 46 0.83 -2.98 17.82
N PRO A 47 1.21 -1.82 18.38
CA PRO A 47 0.80 -1.42 19.73
C PRO A 47 -0.72 -1.29 19.89
N MET A 48 -1.41 -0.68 18.91
CA MET A 48 -2.86 -0.49 19.00
C MET A 48 -3.63 -1.81 18.86
N TYR A 49 -3.16 -2.74 18.01
CA TYR A 49 -3.79 -4.07 17.91
C TYR A 49 -3.45 -4.97 19.10
N THR A 50 -2.32 -4.75 19.77
CA THR A 50 -2.03 -5.39 21.07
C THR A 50 -3.03 -4.93 22.14
N GLU A 51 -3.37 -3.64 22.18
CA GLU A 51 -4.43 -3.15 23.08
C GLU A 51 -5.81 -3.68 22.69
N CYS A 52 -6.13 -3.77 21.40
CA CYS A 52 -7.34 -4.43 20.91
C CYS A 52 -7.42 -5.88 21.38
N ALA A 53 -6.32 -6.65 21.31
CA ALA A 53 -6.27 -8.05 21.75
C ALA A 53 -6.52 -8.20 23.25
N LYS A 54 -6.00 -7.26 24.05
CA LYS A 54 -6.24 -7.22 25.49
C LYS A 54 -7.73 -6.95 25.81
N VAL A 55 -8.31 -5.91 25.23
CA VAL A 55 -9.74 -5.58 25.44
C VAL A 55 -10.65 -6.70 24.92
N PHE A 56 -10.29 -7.32 23.80
CA PHE A 56 -11.00 -8.48 23.27
C PHE A 56 -11.01 -9.65 24.26
N HIS A 57 -9.85 -9.99 24.85
CA HIS A 57 -9.73 -11.05 25.83
C HIS A 57 -10.54 -10.75 27.11
N GLU A 58 -10.54 -9.49 27.58
CA GLU A 58 -11.36 -9.07 28.74
C GLU A 58 -12.86 -9.29 28.50
N GLN A 59 -13.33 -9.08 27.25
CA GLN A 59 -14.73 -9.29 26.86
C GLN A 59 -15.04 -10.75 26.49
N ASN A 60 -14.03 -11.53 26.10
CA ASN A 60 -14.14 -12.90 25.61
C ASN A 60 -13.04 -13.76 26.25
N PRO A 61 -13.14 -14.10 27.59
CA PRO A 61 -12.03 -14.74 28.30
C PRO A 61 -11.64 -16.14 27.77
N GLN A 62 -12.55 -16.78 27.00
CA GLN A 62 -12.32 -18.06 26.35
C GLN A 62 -11.38 -17.93 25.12
N TYR A 63 -11.13 -16.73 24.62
CA TYR A 63 -10.29 -16.47 23.45
C TYR A 63 -9.07 -15.63 23.82
N SER A 64 -7.95 -15.91 23.16
CA SER A 64 -6.74 -15.09 23.20
C SER A 64 -6.21 -14.87 21.79
N VAL A 65 -5.49 -13.76 21.57
CA VAL A 65 -4.93 -13.43 20.26
C VAL A 65 -3.41 -13.30 20.38
N LYS A 66 -2.70 -14.11 19.61
CA LYS A 66 -1.25 -13.96 19.40
C LYS A 66 -1.02 -13.20 18.11
N ILE A 67 -0.46 -12.00 18.21
CA ILE A 67 -0.16 -11.17 17.04
C ILE A 67 1.26 -11.46 16.58
N GLU A 68 1.44 -11.71 15.28
CA GLU A 68 2.75 -11.84 14.63
C GLU A 68 2.87 -10.78 13.53
N GLN A 69 3.98 -10.02 13.58
CA GLN A 69 4.24 -8.95 12.63
C GLN A 69 5.42 -9.32 11.72
N TYR A 70 5.25 -9.11 10.42
CA TYR A 70 6.27 -9.33 9.40
C TYR A 70 6.40 -8.10 8.52
N GLY A 71 7.59 -7.84 7.95
CA GLY A 71 7.73 -6.79 6.93
C GLY A 71 6.91 -7.08 5.67
N TRP A 72 6.53 -6.06 4.92
CA TRP A 72 5.61 -6.15 3.78
C TRP A 72 5.90 -7.32 2.82
N ASN A 73 7.14 -7.45 2.34
CA ASN A 73 7.50 -8.50 1.36
C ASN A 73 7.46 -9.91 1.97
N ASP A 74 7.98 -10.05 3.21
CA ASP A 74 7.99 -11.32 3.94
C ASP A 74 6.58 -11.75 4.31
N TYR A 75 5.72 -10.80 4.66
CA TYR A 75 4.32 -11.05 5.01
C TYR A 75 3.59 -11.81 3.90
N TRP A 76 3.61 -11.27 2.68
CA TRP A 76 2.90 -11.89 1.55
C TRP A 76 3.51 -13.22 1.14
N SER A 77 4.85 -13.33 1.14
CA SER A 77 5.56 -14.57 0.82
C SER A 77 5.24 -15.69 1.82
N LYS A 78 5.23 -15.35 3.11
CA LYS A 78 4.88 -16.28 4.19
C LYS A 78 3.42 -16.68 4.14
N LEU A 79 2.52 -15.73 3.86
CA LEU A 79 1.08 -16.00 3.78
C LEU A 79 0.76 -16.98 2.67
N VAL A 80 1.30 -16.77 1.46
CA VAL A 80 1.14 -17.69 0.32
C VAL A 80 1.72 -19.07 0.63
N THR A 81 2.91 -19.12 1.23
CA THR A 81 3.51 -20.38 1.68
C THR A 81 2.65 -21.08 2.72
N GLY A 82 2.08 -20.33 3.67
CA GLY A 82 1.18 -20.84 4.70
C GLY A 82 -0.10 -21.43 4.13
N PHE A 83 -0.67 -20.82 3.09
CA PHE A 83 -1.83 -21.39 2.38
C PHE A 83 -1.53 -22.73 1.73
N ILE A 84 -0.34 -22.88 1.13
CA ILE A 84 0.09 -24.11 0.45
C ILE A 84 0.38 -25.24 1.44
N SER A 85 0.93 -24.90 2.62
CA SER A 85 1.37 -25.85 3.63
C SER A 85 0.40 -26.06 4.80
N ASP A 86 -0.81 -25.50 4.72
CA ASP A 86 -1.83 -25.51 5.79
C ASP A 86 -1.31 -24.96 7.12
N THR A 87 -0.46 -23.94 7.08
CA THR A 87 0.15 -23.28 8.26
C THR A 87 -0.10 -21.78 8.30
N ALA A 88 -1.02 -21.27 7.49
CA ALA A 88 -1.40 -19.86 7.52
C ALA A 88 -2.00 -19.47 8.89
N PRO A 89 -1.96 -18.15 9.26
CA PRO A 89 -2.61 -17.68 10.49
C PRO A 89 -4.13 -17.86 10.40
N ASP A 90 -4.79 -17.90 11.56
CA ASP A 90 -6.24 -18.00 11.59
C ASP A 90 -6.91 -16.76 10.99
N VAL A 91 -6.35 -15.57 11.30
CA VAL A 91 -6.80 -14.27 10.83
C VAL A 91 -5.59 -13.47 10.33
N PHE A 92 -5.79 -12.69 9.31
CA PHE A 92 -4.72 -11.85 8.75
C PHE A 92 -5.27 -10.55 8.16
N THR A 93 -4.45 -9.50 8.18
CA THR A 93 -4.75 -8.25 7.50
C THR A 93 -4.71 -8.47 5.99
N GLY A 94 -5.83 -8.28 5.31
CA GLY A 94 -5.96 -8.33 3.87
C GLY A 94 -5.77 -6.95 3.23
N HIS A 95 -5.27 -6.91 2.00
CA HIS A 95 -5.14 -5.71 1.19
C HIS A 95 -6.06 -5.79 -0.03
N SER A 96 -6.72 -4.69 -0.39
CA SER A 96 -7.70 -4.64 -1.49
C SER A 96 -7.16 -5.15 -2.84
N SER A 97 -5.86 -4.97 -3.12
CA SER A 97 -5.23 -5.47 -4.35
C SER A 97 -4.80 -6.96 -4.29
N LYS A 98 -4.87 -7.62 -3.13
CA LYS A 98 -4.39 -9.01 -2.94
C LYS A 98 -5.51 -10.00 -2.68
N TYR A 99 -6.53 -9.60 -1.91
CA TYR A 99 -7.60 -10.51 -1.50
C TYR A 99 -8.37 -11.12 -2.69
N PRO A 100 -8.55 -10.46 -3.86
CA PRO A 100 -9.30 -11.04 -4.96
C PRO A 100 -8.73 -12.38 -5.43
N LEU A 101 -7.40 -12.47 -5.54
CA LEU A 101 -6.71 -13.72 -5.88
C LEU A 101 -6.94 -14.79 -4.80
N PHE A 102 -6.83 -14.41 -3.52
CA PHE A 102 -6.99 -15.38 -2.43
C PHE A 102 -8.43 -15.87 -2.29
N ALA A 103 -9.41 -15.00 -2.53
CA ALA A 103 -10.82 -15.36 -2.58
C ALA A 103 -11.12 -16.32 -3.75
N ASP A 104 -10.62 -16.00 -4.95
CA ASP A 104 -10.74 -16.86 -6.16
C ASP A 104 -10.15 -18.27 -5.93
N LYS A 105 -9.01 -18.35 -5.24
CA LYS A 105 -8.37 -19.63 -4.89
C LYS A 105 -8.96 -20.32 -3.66
N GLY A 106 -10.05 -19.80 -3.08
CA GLY A 106 -10.70 -20.37 -1.90
C GLY A 106 -9.85 -20.33 -0.62
N GLN A 107 -8.87 -19.44 -0.54
CA GLN A 107 -7.97 -19.31 0.61
C GLN A 107 -8.54 -18.42 1.73
N VAL A 108 -9.55 -17.62 1.43
CA VAL A 108 -10.23 -16.74 2.38
C VAL A 108 -11.65 -17.25 2.61
N LEU A 109 -12.05 -17.27 3.87
CA LEU A 109 -13.39 -17.71 4.29
C LEU A 109 -14.42 -16.61 3.96
N PRO A 110 -15.51 -16.91 3.22
CA PRO A 110 -16.63 -15.98 3.11
C PRO A 110 -17.34 -15.85 4.46
N ILE A 111 -17.72 -14.61 4.81
CA ILE A 111 -18.22 -14.28 6.15
C ILE A 111 -19.70 -13.86 6.17
N ASP A 112 -20.44 -13.99 5.08
CA ASP A 112 -21.84 -13.55 4.96
C ASP A 112 -22.75 -14.20 5.99
N ASP A 113 -22.60 -15.51 6.21
CA ASP A 113 -23.39 -16.26 7.20
C ASP A 113 -23.14 -15.74 8.62
N TYR A 114 -21.89 -15.40 8.93
CA TYR A 114 -21.52 -14.83 10.22
C TYR A 114 -22.04 -13.40 10.39
N VAL A 115 -21.94 -12.56 9.35
CA VAL A 115 -22.49 -11.20 9.34
C VAL A 115 -24.00 -11.23 9.57
N THR A 116 -24.70 -12.15 8.89
CA THR A 116 -26.14 -12.33 9.01
C THR A 116 -26.53 -12.86 10.38
N ARG A 117 -25.86 -13.94 10.84
CA ARG A 117 -26.10 -14.57 12.16
C ARG A 117 -26.00 -13.57 13.30
N ASP A 118 -24.97 -12.74 13.25
CA ASP A 118 -24.65 -11.81 14.33
C ASP A 118 -25.21 -10.40 14.10
N ASN A 119 -26.01 -10.23 13.04
CA ASN A 119 -26.65 -8.95 12.65
C ASN A 119 -25.65 -7.77 12.64
N VAL A 120 -24.49 -7.94 11.97
CA VAL A 120 -23.44 -6.91 11.92
C VAL A 120 -23.92 -5.73 11.06
N ASP A 121 -23.92 -4.53 11.65
CA ASP A 121 -24.25 -3.31 10.92
C ASP A 121 -23.06 -2.85 10.08
N LEU A 122 -23.16 -3.03 8.76
CA LEU A 122 -22.14 -2.63 7.80
C LEU A 122 -22.21 -1.13 7.43
N SER A 123 -23.28 -0.43 7.84
CA SER A 123 -23.47 1.00 7.54
C SER A 123 -22.59 1.91 8.41
N ILE A 124 -21.98 1.39 9.47
CA ILE A 124 -21.09 2.15 10.37
C ILE A 124 -19.77 2.55 9.72
N TYR A 125 -19.38 1.82 8.66
CA TYR A 125 -18.10 2.05 7.99
C TYR A 125 -18.14 3.28 7.07
N GLN A 126 -16.99 3.89 6.84
CA GLN A 126 -16.80 4.91 5.83
C GLN A 126 -17.39 4.43 4.50
N LYS A 127 -18.14 5.32 3.84
CA LYS A 127 -18.89 5.00 2.61
C LYS A 127 -18.03 4.25 1.59
N GLY A 128 -18.54 3.10 1.13
CA GLY A 128 -17.93 2.27 0.10
C GLY A 128 -16.82 1.32 0.60
N LEU A 129 -16.36 1.42 1.86
CA LEU A 129 -15.31 0.52 2.35
C LEU A 129 -15.81 -0.92 2.51
N ALA A 130 -17.01 -1.11 3.05
CA ALA A 130 -17.56 -2.44 3.26
C ALA A 130 -17.73 -3.22 1.94
N ASP A 131 -18.15 -2.54 0.88
CA ASP A 131 -18.43 -3.17 -0.42
C ASP A 131 -17.16 -3.56 -1.19
N ARG A 132 -16.01 -2.97 -0.86
CA ARG A 132 -14.72 -3.36 -1.44
C ARG A 132 -14.31 -4.80 -1.14
N TRP A 133 -14.91 -5.41 -0.13
CA TRP A 133 -14.60 -6.77 0.32
C TRP A 133 -15.63 -7.81 -0.16
N ILE A 134 -16.44 -7.44 -1.14
CA ILE A 134 -17.32 -8.37 -1.85
C ILE A 134 -16.57 -8.94 -3.05
N GLY A 135 -16.44 -10.27 -3.10
CA GLY A 135 -15.81 -11.02 -4.18
C GLY A 135 -16.60 -10.96 -5.49
N ALA A 136 -16.00 -11.43 -6.57
CA ALA A 136 -16.68 -11.57 -7.87
C ALA A 136 -17.89 -12.52 -7.80
N ASP A 137 -17.89 -13.45 -6.84
CA ASP A 137 -18.98 -14.38 -6.55
C ASP A 137 -20.09 -13.76 -5.68
N GLY A 138 -20.01 -12.47 -5.37
CA GLY A 138 -20.98 -11.73 -4.57
C GLY A 138 -20.86 -11.96 -3.06
N LYS A 139 -19.88 -12.76 -2.59
CA LYS A 139 -19.68 -13.03 -1.17
C LYS A 139 -18.70 -12.05 -0.53
N ARG A 140 -18.88 -11.79 0.77
CA ARG A 140 -17.99 -10.94 1.56
C ARG A 140 -16.85 -11.72 2.17
N TYR A 141 -15.62 -11.17 2.07
CA TYR A 141 -14.38 -11.82 2.48
C TYR A 141 -13.63 -11.11 3.62
N GLY A 142 -14.15 -10.02 4.14
CA GLY A 142 -13.55 -9.30 5.25
C GLY A 142 -14.43 -8.17 5.77
N LEU A 143 -14.11 -7.70 6.99
CA LEU A 143 -14.64 -6.47 7.54
C LEU A 143 -13.58 -5.35 7.44
N PRO A 144 -13.97 -4.13 7.06
CA PRO A 144 -13.05 -3.01 6.94
C PRO A 144 -12.29 -2.73 8.24
N LYS A 145 -10.98 -2.51 8.11
CA LYS A 145 -10.05 -2.27 9.21
C LYS A 145 -9.62 -0.80 9.27
N ASP A 146 -9.11 -0.29 8.17
CA ASP A 146 -8.65 1.09 8.00
C ASP A 146 -8.71 1.48 6.52
N TRP A 147 -8.37 2.73 6.23
CA TRP A 147 -8.28 3.25 4.87
C TRP A 147 -7.23 4.34 4.77
N ASP A 148 -6.81 4.64 3.55
CA ASP A 148 -5.81 5.65 3.24
C ASP A 148 -6.13 6.40 1.95
N THR A 149 -5.51 7.57 1.81
CA THR A 149 -5.38 8.35 0.59
C THR A 149 -3.98 8.95 0.52
N GLU A 150 -3.64 9.63 -0.57
CA GLU A 150 -2.32 10.22 -0.81
C GLU A 150 -2.36 11.74 -0.79
N VAL A 151 -1.21 12.32 -0.41
CA VAL A 151 -0.92 13.77 -0.46
C VAL A 151 0.56 13.98 -0.75
N TYR A 152 0.98 15.24 -0.84
CA TYR A 152 2.39 15.61 -0.80
C TYR A 152 2.85 15.90 0.64
N PHE A 153 3.97 15.27 1.00
CA PHE A 153 4.80 15.67 2.14
C PHE A 153 5.87 16.62 1.63
N TYR A 154 6.02 17.79 2.24
CA TYR A 154 7.02 18.76 1.80
C TYR A 154 7.88 19.29 2.95
N ASN A 155 9.12 19.62 2.63
CA ASN A 155 10.04 20.26 3.56
C ASN A 155 9.79 21.78 3.56
N SER A 156 9.19 22.31 4.63
CA SER A 156 8.82 23.73 4.69
C SER A 156 10.01 24.68 4.64
N ALA A 157 11.21 24.25 5.06
CA ALA A 157 12.41 25.07 4.92
C ALA A 157 12.77 25.33 3.43
N PHE A 158 12.54 24.36 2.54
CA PHE A 158 12.78 24.56 1.11
C PHE A 158 11.74 25.44 0.44
N THR A 159 10.47 25.32 0.85
CA THR A 159 9.40 26.18 0.32
C THR A 159 9.54 27.62 0.79
N GLU A 160 9.87 27.84 2.06
CA GLU A 160 10.18 29.16 2.63
C GLU A 160 11.37 29.81 1.91
N ALA A 161 12.48 29.08 1.74
CA ALA A 161 13.65 29.56 1.00
C ALA A 161 13.38 29.85 -0.50
N ALA A 162 12.37 29.18 -1.07
CA ALA A 162 11.94 29.42 -2.46
C ALA A 162 10.90 30.54 -2.58
N GLY A 163 10.39 31.08 -1.46
CA GLY A 163 9.28 32.03 -1.45
C GLY A 163 7.95 31.43 -1.92
N ILE A 164 7.71 30.14 -1.67
CA ILE A 164 6.49 29.44 -2.02
C ILE A 164 5.62 29.34 -0.77
N SER A 165 4.42 29.89 -0.81
CA SER A 165 3.47 29.87 0.31
C SER A 165 2.71 28.53 0.38
N ALA A 166 2.15 28.23 1.56
CA ALA A 166 1.25 27.07 1.72
C ALA A 166 0.00 27.17 0.85
N GLU A 167 -0.49 28.38 0.59
CA GLU A 167 -1.62 28.63 -0.31
C GLU A 167 -1.27 28.24 -1.75
N GLN A 168 -0.11 28.64 -2.24
CA GLN A 168 0.37 28.25 -3.58
C GLN A 168 0.48 26.73 -3.70
N LEU A 169 1.02 26.04 -2.68
CA LEU A 169 1.10 24.57 -2.65
C LEU A 169 -0.29 23.91 -2.65
N ASN A 170 -1.25 24.50 -1.97
CA ASN A 170 -2.59 23.94 -1.84
C ASN A 170 -3.54 24.32 -3.00
N SER A 171 -3.14 25.24 -3.88
CA SER A 171 -3.89 25.66 -5.06
C SER A 171 -3.28 25.20 -6.38
N MET A 172 -2.27 24.32 -6.36
CA MET A 172 -1.61 23.82 -7.56
C MET A 172 -2.59 23.20 -8.56
N THR A 173 -2.37 23.48 -9.83
CA THR A 173 -3.02 22.83 -10.97
C THR A 173 -2.00 22.02 -11.74
N TRP A 174 -2.45 20.98 -12.42
CA TRP A 174 -1.64 20.13 -13.26
C TRP A 174 -2.33 19.83 -14.61
N ASN A 175 -1.53 19.68 -15.65
CA ASN A 175 -1.96 19.16 -16.95
C ASN A 175 -0.78 18.45 -17.64
N PRO A 176 -1.00 17.53 -18.59
CA PRO A 176 0.08 16.81 -19.26
C PRO A 176 0.86 17.61 -20.30
N GLN A 177 0.42 18.81 -20.70
CA GLN A 177 1.07 19.63 -21.75
C GLN A 177 2.26 20.41 -21.20
N ASP A 178 2.08 21.11 -20.08
CA ASP A 178 3.11 21.98 -19.48
C ASP A 178 3.30 21.77 -17.97
N GLY A 179 2.55 20.83 -17.37
CA GLY A 179 2.62 20.51 -15.94
C GLY A 179 1.93 21.52 -15.02
N GLY A 180 1.33 22.56 -15.56
CA GLY A 180 0.60 23.59 -14.83
C GLY A 180 1.43 24.31 -13.76
N THR A 181 0.78 24.86 -12.75
CA THR A 181 1.46 25.52 -11.63
C THR A 181 2.22 24.53 -10.74
N PHE A 182 1.85 23.24 -10.76
CA PHE A 182 2.58 22.19 -10.05
C PHE A 182 4.02 22.07 -10.58
N GLU A 183 4.21 21.98 -11.89
CA GLU A 183 5.57 21.89 -12.43
C GLU A 183 6.37 23.16 -12.18
N GLN A 184 5.74 24.35 -12.19
CA GLN A 184 6.42 25.60 -11.83
C GLN A 184 6.93 25.57 -10.38
N VAL A 185 6.14 25.04 -9.43
CA VAL A 185 6.55 24.86 -8.03
C VAL A 185 7.70 23.87 -7.94
N VAL A 186 7.58 22.69 -8.57
CA VAL A 186 8.61 21.65 -8.55
C VAL A 186 9.93 22.18 -9.15
N ARG A 187 9.85 22.86 -10.30
CA ARG A 187 10.99 23.52 -10.95
C ARG A 187 11.68 24.51 -10.02
N ARG A 188 10.92 25.39 -9.34
CA ARG A 188 11.48 26.40 -8.43
C ARG A 188 12.09 25.79 -7.18
N LEU A 189 11.58 24.65 -6.71
CA LEU A 189 12.13 23.92 -5.55
C LEU A 189 13.38 23.10 -5.92
N THR A 190 13.60 22.79 -7.17
CA THR A 190 14.80 22.07 -7.63
C THR A 190 16.02 22.97 -7.53
N VAL A 191 17.14 22.45 -6.99
CA VAL A 191 18.37 23.20 -6.79
C VAL A 191 19.56 22.38 -7.29
N ASP A 192 20.42 22.98 -8.12
CA ASP A 192 21.65 22.35 -8.60
C ASP A 192 22.80 22.41 -7.55
N SER A 193 23.90 21.76 -7.83
CA SER A 193 25.09 21.71 -6.98
C SER A 193 25.76 23.10 -6.77
N LYS A 194 25.44 24.08 -7.62
CA LYS A 194 25.92 25.47 -7.52
C LYS A 194 24.92 26.40 -6.84
N GLY A 195 23.79 25.85 -6.34
CA GLY A 195 22.75 26.58 -5.63
C GLY A 195 21.75 27.31 -6.53
N ARG A 196 21.76 27.09 -7.85
CA ARG A 196 20.79 27.69 -8.78
C ARG A 196 19.52 26.86 -8.80
N ARG A 197 18.38 27.53 -8.84
CA ARG A 197 17.07 26.89 -8.93
C ARG A 197 16.75 26.50 -10.38
N GLY A 198 15.87 25.54 -10.56
CA GLY A 198 15.45 25.07 -11.87
C GLY A 198 14.80 26.13 -12.76
N ASP A 199 14.30 27.22 -12.18
CA ASP A 199 13.74 28.38 -12.90
C ASP A 199 14.76 29.50 -13.19
N GLN A 200 16.02 29.34 -12.80
CA GLN A 200 17.08 30.33 -13.00
C GLN A 200 17.93 30.03 -14.23
N PRO A 201 18.44 31.07 -14.92
CA PRO A 201 19.36 30.89 -16.02
C PRO A 201 20.62 30.12 -15.60
N GLY A 202 21.03 29.16 -16.43
CA GLY A 202 22.23 28.37 -16.19
C GLY A 202 22.06 27.25 -15.16
N PHE A 203 20.83 26.89 -14.76
CA PHE A 203 20.56 25.71 -13.98
C PHE A 203 21.20 24.47 -14.63
N ASP A 204 21.89 23.69 -13.83
CA ASP A 204 22.59 22.46 -14.23
C ASP A 204 21.76 21.24 -13.86
N LYS A 205 20.91 20.81 -14.81
CA LYS A 205 19.97 19.68 -14.62
C LYS A 205 20.67 18.32 -14.42
N ASP A 206 21.94 18.21 -14.79
CA ASP A 206 22.71 16.96 -14.69
C ASP A 206 23.46 16.85 -13.34
N ASN A 207 23.53 17.96 -12.59
CA ASN A 207 24.16 18.03 -11.25
C ASN A 207 23.21 18.60 -10.21
N VAL A 208 22.07 17.93 -10.01
CA VAL A 208 21.04 18.37 -9.06
C VAL A 208 21.42 17.95 -7.63
N LYS A 209 21.34 18.90 -6.70
CA LYS A 209 21.54 18.71 -5.26
C LYS A 209 20.23 18.39 -4.53
N VAL A 210 19.16 19.10 -4.89
CA VAL A 210 17.81 18.92 -4.34
C VAL A 210 16.84 18.80 -5.50
N TYR A 211 16.18 17.68 -5.61
CA TYR A 211 15.09 17.49 -6.56
C TYR A 211 13.80 18.10 -6.00
N GLY A 212 13.06 18.82 -6.83
CA GLY A 212 11.78 19.39 -6.45
C GLY A 212 10.74 18.34 -6.09
N LEU A 213 10.75 17.22 -6.82
CA LEU A 213 9.87 16.08 -6.59
C LEU A 213 10.67 14.79 -6.39
N GLY A 214 10.42 14.09 -5.31
CA GLY A 214 10.91 12.74 -5.09
C GLY A 214 10.03 11.70 -5.79
N TYR A 215 10.62 10.57 -6.16
CA TYR A 215 9.91 9.46 -6.79
C TYR A 215 9.22 8.60 -5.74
N GLY A 216 7.89 8.62 -5.68
CA GLY A 216 7.10 7.71 -4.86
C GLY A 216 6.94 6.36 -5.57
N ASP A 217 7.06 5.26 -4.84
CA ASP A 217 7.01 3.91 -5.40
C ASP A 217 6.12 2.91 -4.64
N ALA A 218 5.40 3.35 -3.61
CA ALA A 218 4.38 2.53 -2.97
C ALA A 218 3.29 2.14 -3.99
N GLY A 219 2.83 0.90 -3.91
CA GLY A 219 1.91 0.34 -4.90
C GLY A 219 2.59 -0.09 -6.21
N GLY A 220 3.90 0.08 -6.38
CA GLY A 220 4.66 -0.43 -7.52
C GLY A 220 4.00 -0.14 -8.87
N GLY A 221 3.67 -1.20 -9.62
CA GLY A 221 3.00 -1.12 -10.93
C GLY A 221 1.60 -0.47 -10.91
N ASP A 222 0.97 -0.41 -9.74
CA ASP A 222 -0.36 0.22 -9.57
C ASP A 222 -0.26 1.74 -9.52
N GLY A 223 0.95 2.29 -9.32
CA GLY A 223 1.21 3.72 -9.36
C GLY A 223 0.62 4.51 -8.20
N GLN A 224 0.32 3.86 -7.07
CA GLN A 224 -0.40 4.46 -5.95
C GLN A 224 0.21 5.78 -5.48
N THR A 225 1.52 5.84 -5.23
CA THR A 225 2.20 7.07 -4.79
C THR A 225 3.03 7.73 -5.89
N SER A 226 2.76 7.44 -7.16
CA SER A 226 3.54 7.98 -8.27
C SER A 226 2.69 8.70 -9.30
N TRP A 227 2.06 8.01 -10.21
CA TRP A 227 1.42 8.60 -11.39
C TRP A 227 -0.12 8.51 -11.39
N SER A 228 -0.71 7.68 -10.53
CA SER A 228 -2.12 7.30 -10.67
C SER A 228 -3.10 8.47 -10.54
N TRP A 229 -2.90 9.37 -9.58
CA TRP A 229 -3.77 10.54 -9.42
C TRP A 229 -3.64 11.56 -10.55
N TYR A 230 -2.45 11.69 -11.17
CA TYR A 230 -2.32 12.52 -12.38
C TYR A 230 -3.16 11.93 -13.51
N ALA A 231 -3.03 10.63 -13.79
CA ALA A 231 -3.79 9.97 -14.83
C ALA A 231 -5.30 10.05 -14.55
N ALA A 232 -5.73 9.76 -13.32
CA ALA A 232 -7.13 9.86 -12.91
C ALA A 232 -7.67 11.30 -13.01
N SER A 233 -6.90 12.30 -12.59
CA SER A 233 -7.28 13.72 -12.71
C SER A 233 -7.21 14.26 -14.14
N ASN A 234 -6.59 13.52 -15.07
CA ASN A 234 -6.67 13.73 -16.51
C ASN A 234 -7.91 13.06 -17.15
N GLY A 235 -8.69 12.34 -16.34
CA GLY A 235 -9.90 11.65 -16.78
C GLY A 235 -9.65 10.24 -17.31
N TRP A 236 -8.50 9.63 -17.01
CA TRP A 236 -8.23 8.22 -17.25
C TRP A 236 -8.83 7.35 -16.14
N LYS A 237 -9.14 6.11 -16.49
CA LYS A 237 -9.56 5.05 -15.57
C LYS A 237 -8.68 3.83 -15.78
N TYR A 238 -8.45 3.06 -14.72
CA TYR A 238 -7.70 1.80 -14.83
C TYR A 238 -8.40 0.79 -15.72
N SER A 239 -9.71 0.62 -15.53
CA SER A 239 -10.46 -0.45 -16.19
C SER A 239 -11.91 -0.09 -16.44
N GLU A 240 -12.56 -0.90 -17.25
CA GLU A 240 -14.00 -1.06 -17.33
C GLU A 240 -14.47 -1.95 -16.18
N GLY A 241 -15.61 -1.60 -15.59
CA GLY A 241 -16.15 -2.28 -14.40
C GLY A 241 -15.51 -1.79 -13.09
N GLU A 242 -16.35 -1.51 -12.12
CA GLU A 242 -15.96 -1.19 -10.75
C GLU A 242 -16.90 -1.92 -9.78
N PRO A 243 -16.35 -2.53 -8.73
CA PRO A 243 -14.94 -2.58 -8.32
C PRO A 243 -14.09 -3.61 -9.08
N TRP A 244 -14.70 -4.49 -9.88
CA TRP A 244 -14.04 -5.59 -10.58
C TRP A 244 -13.63 -5.17 -11.99
N GLY A 245 -12.32 -5.06 -12.23
CA GLY A 245 -11.75 -4.71 -13.52
C GLY A 245 -11.83 -5.85 -14.52
N THR A 246 -12.54 -5.65 -15.62
CA THR A 246 -12.74 -6.64 -16.71
C THR A 246 -11.90 -6.34 -17.95
N LYS A 247 -11.52 -5.08 -18.16
CA LYS A 247 -10.69 -4.64 -19.28
C LYS A 247 -9.90 -3.40 -18.84
N PHE A 248 -8.58 -3.43 -18.98
CA PHE A 248 -7.71 -2.32 -18.57
C PHE A 248 -7.43 -1.35 -19.74
N PHE A 249 -7.09 -0.09 -19.40
CA PHE A 249 -6.93 1.03 -20.33
C PHE A 249 -5.55 1.68 -20.29
N TYR A 250 -4.48 0.92 -20.07
CA TYR A 250 -3.10 1.44 -20.07
C TYR A 250 -2.63 1.95 -21.44
N GLY A 251 -3.35 1.59 -22.54
CA GLY A 251 -3.11 2.12 -23.88
C GLY A 251 -3.88 3.40 -24.19
N ASP A 252 -4.68 3.92 -23.27
CA ASP A 252 -5.44 5.17 -23.48
C ASP A 252 -4.49 6.37 -23.67
N PRO A 253 -4.74 7.26 -24.64
CA PRO A 253 -3.93 8.46 -24.84
C PRO A 253 -3.77 9.33 -23.59
N LYS A 254 -4.80 9.45 -22.74
CA LYS A 254 -4.72 10.20 -21.46
C LYS A 254 -3.72 9.59 -20.49
N PHE A 255 -3.58 8.25 -20.50
CA PHE A 255 -2.57 7.57 -19.71
C PHE A 255 -1.17 7.82 -20.27
N THR A 256 -0.98 7.54 -21.54
CA THR A 256 0.35 7.64 -22.18
C THR A 256 0.90 9.06 -22.19
N GLU A 257 0.06 10.10 -22.39
CA GLU A 257 0.46 11.51 -22.26
C GLU A 257 0.82 11.89 -20.82
N THR A 258 0.07 11.39 -19.84
CA THR A 258 0.37 11.60 -18.42
C THR A 258 1.74 10.99 -18.07
N ILE A 259 2.01 9.74 -18.48
CA ILE A 259 3.29 9.08 -18.24
C ILE A 259 4.43 9.79 -18.99
N GLY A 260 4.17 10.28 -20.21
CA GLY A 260 5.13 11.09 -20.98
C GLY A 260 5.53 12.35 -20.26
N TRP A 261 4.56 13.11 -19.75
CA TRP A 261 4.83 14.29 -18.93
C TRP A 261 5.59 13.92 -17.65
N TRP A 262 5.14 12.92 -16.91
CA TRP A 262 5.76 12.51 -15.64
C TRP A 262 7.22 12.10 -15.84
N ARG A 263 7.50 11.27 -16.88
CA ARG A 263 8.86 10.92 -17.29
C ARG A 263 9.70 12.16 -17.65
N SER A 264 9.09 13.19 -18.24
CA SER A 264 9.79 14.41 -18.64
C SER A 264 10.41 15.18 -17.46
N LEU A 265 9.88 15.01 -16.24
CA LEU A 265 10.44 15.62 -15.04
C LEU A 265 11.86 15.10 -14.74
N ILE A 266 12.18 13.88 -15.15
CA ILE A 266 13.53 13.31 -15.06
C ILE A 266 14.46 14.05 -16.03
N THR A 267 14.07 14.20 -17.30
CA THR A 267 14.91 14.88 -18.30
C THR A 267 15.10 16.37 -18.02
N LYS A 268 14.16 16.99 -17.33
CA LYS A 268 14.24 18.37 -16.86
C LYS A 268 15.10 18.52 -15.59
N GLY A 269 15.50 17.39 -14.96
CA GLY A 269 16.25 17.38 -13.71
C GLY A 269 15.42 17.74 -12.48
N TYR A 270 14.08 17.68 -12.56
CA TYR A 270 13.19 18.04 -11.45
C TYR A 270 12.84 16.83 -10.55
N MET A 271 13.03 15.65 -11.09
CA MET A 271 12.87 14.36 -10.42
C MET A 271 14.14 13.52 -10.61
N PRO A 272 14.54 12.64 -9.64
CA PRO A 272 15.71 11.80 -9.78
C PRO A 272 15.57 10.85 -11.00
N THR A 273 16.69 10.38 -11.53
CA THR A 273 16.66 9.34 -12.57
C THR A 273 16.01 8.07 -12.01
N TYR A 274 15.45 7.25 -12.90
CA TYR A 274 14.81 6.00 -12.49
C TYR A 274 15.79 5.09 -11.74
N ALA A 275 17.05 4.98 -12.21
CA ALA A 275 18.09 4.22 -11.53
C ALA A 275 18.39 4.76 -10.11
N GLN A 276 18.40 6.08 -9.91
CA GLN A 276 18.56 6.68 -8.57
C GLN A 276 17.35 6.37 -7.68
N ALA A 277 16.14 6.46 -8.22
CA ALA A 277 14.90 6.15 -7.48
C ALA A 277 14.84 4.67 -7.07
N LYS A 278 15.37 3.76 -7.89
CA LYS A 278 15.40 2.31 -7.64
C LYS A 278 16.71 1.80 -7.01
N SER A 279 17.56 2.68 -6.51
CA SER A 279 18.84 2.33 -5.86
C SER A 279 18.72 1.58 -4.54
N GLY A 280 17.51 1.34 -4.05
CA GLY A 280 17.23 0.69 -2.76
C GLY A 280 17.20 1.65 -1.57
N VAL A 281 17.47 2.95 -1.79
CA VAL A 281 17.30 3.97 -0.75
C VAL A 281 15.85 4.42 -0.76
N ASP A 282 15.18 4.21 0.35
CA ASP A 282 13.78 4.60 0.55
C ASP A 282 13.55 6.10 0.35
N VAL A 283 12.41 6.47 -0.25
CA VAL A 283 12.05 7.85 -0.57
C VAL A 283 12.01 8.75 0.67
N THR A 284 11.56 8.22 1.81
CA THR A 284 11.50 8.95 3.08
C THR A 284 12.90 9.22 3.64
N THR A 285 13.81 8.26 3.50
CA THR A 285 15.24 8.42 3.85
C THR A 285 15.87 9.53 3.01
N SER A 286 15.64 9.53 1.70
CA SER A 286 16.12 10.57 0.79
C SER A 286 15.52 11.94 1.10
N PHE A 287 14.23 12.00 1.44
CA PHE A 287 13.57 13.23 1.90
C PHE A 287 14.16 13.72 3.22
N GLY A 288 14.35 12.85 4.21
CA GLY A 288 14.98 13.16 5.48
C GLY A 288 16.42 13.68 5.34
N ALA A 289 17.15 13.19 4.32
CA ALA A 289 18.49 13.68 3.96
C ALA A 289 18.47 14.99 3.15
N GLY A 290 17.30 15.60 2.91
CA GLY A 290 17.15 16.84 2.15
C GLY A 290 17.46 16.72 0.66
N LYS A 291 17.32 15.53 0.08
CA LYS A 291 17.48 15.30 -1.37
C LYS A 291 16.22 15.64 -2.15
N TYR A 292 15.06 15.63 -1.51
CA TYR A 292 13.77 15.92 -2.12
C TYR A 292 13.07 17.06 -1.37
N ALA A 293 12.47 18.00 -2.11
CA ALA A 293 11.69 19.09 -1.53
C ALA A 293 10.25 18.67 -1.24
N ILE A 294 9.66 17.88 -2.14
CA ILE A 294 8.31 17.32 -2.04
C ILE A 294 8.41 15.83 -2.32
N THR A 295 7.64 15.02 -1.58
CA THR A 295 7.45 13.59 -1.86
C THR A 295 5.98 13.23 -1.76
N PRO A 296 5.44 12.46 -2.72
CA PRO A 296 4.10 11.90 -2.57
C PRO A 296 4.13 10.68 -1.64
N ASN A 297 3.14 10.57 -0.77
CA ASN A 297 2.96 9.35 0.03
C ASN A 297 1.55 9.31 0.65
N GLY A 298 1.19 8.18 1.23
CA GLY A 298 -0.10 7.99 1.86
C GLY A 298 -0.12 8.28 3.36
N SER A 299 -1.33 8.29 3.92
CA SER A 299 -1.58 8.63 5.33
C SER A 299 -0.88 7.69 6.32
N TRP A 300 -0.59 6.44 5.94
CA TRP A 300 0.15 5.46 6.76
C TRP A 300 1.58 5.91 7.09
N MET A 301 2.12 6.88 6.34
CA MET A 301 3.49 7.38 6.52
C MET A 301 3.59 8.58 7.46
N LEU A 302 2.47 9.09 8.00
CA LEU A 302 2.46 10.25 8.89
C LEU A 302 3.42 10.10 10.09
N GLY A 303 3.42 8.92 10.71
CA GLY A 303 4.35 8.61 11.81
C GLY A 303 5.82 8.64 11.38
N THR A 304 6.14 8.06 10.23
CA THR A 304 7.50 8.01 9.68
C THR A 304 8.02 9.40 9.35
N TYR A 305 7.24 10.19 8.60
CA TYR A 305 7.62 11.57 8.28
C TYR A 305 7.67 12.48 9.50
N GLY A 306 6.80 12.27 10.50
CA GLY A 306 6.83 12.98 11.78
C GLY A 306 8.07 12.66 12.64
N GLY A 307 8.64 11.47 12.45
CA GLY A 307 9.90 11.05 13.08
C GLY A 307 11.15 11.70 12.51
N LEU A 308 11.09 12.38 11.37
CA LEU A 308 12.23 13.02 10.70
C LEU A 308 12.58 14.35 11.40
N LYS A 309 13.28 14.28 12.52
CA LYS A 309 13.60 15.45 13.37
C LYS A 309 14.38 16.56 12.66
N GLN A 310 15.08 16.26 11.58
CA GLN A 310 15.92 17.23 10.83
C GLN A 310 15.14 17.97 9.74
N VAL A 311 13.90 17.58 9.47
CA VAL A 311 13.05 18.15 8.42
C VAL A 311 11.76 18.67 9.03
N LYS A 312 11.42 19.92 8.72
CA LYS A 312 10.10 20.48 9.07
C LYS A 312 9.07 20.04 8.04
N THR A 313 8.57 18.81 8.19
CA THR A 313 7.61 18.22 7.27
C THR A 313 6.22 18.81 7.46
N LYS A 314 5.57 19.15 6.34
CA LYS A 314 4.16 19.57 6.28
C LYS A 314 3.46 18.83 5.12
N LEU A 315 2.14 18.96 5.07
CA LEU A 315 1.29 18.34 4.05
C LEU A 315 0.79 19.38 3.07
N ALA A 316 0.71 18.98 1.80
CA ALA A 316 0.04 19.76 0.76
C ALA A 316 -0.88 18.84 -0.06
N ARG A 317 -1.96 19.43 -0.59
CA ARG A 317 -2.91 18.77 -1.45
C ARG A 317 -2.27 18.30 -2.77
N LEU A 318 -2.78 17.22 -3.34
CA LEU A 318 -2.51 16.86 -4.73
C LEU A 318 -3.04 17.98 -5.67
N PRO A 319 -2.49 18.15 -6.87
CA PRO A 319 -2.90 19.24 -7.76
C PRO A 319 -4.27 18.97 -8.37
N ILE A 320 -4.97 20.05 -8.76
CA ILE A 320 -6.18 19.96 -9.56
C ILE A 320 -5.78 19.62 -10.99
N GLY A 321 -6.31 18.51 -11.51
CA GLY A 321 -6.04 18.09 -12.88
C GLY A 321 -7.02 18.66 -13.91
N PRO A 322 -6.90 18.26 -15.20
CA PRO A 322 -7.70 18.77 -16.31
C PRO A 322 -9.22 18.60 -16.16
N ILE A 323 -9.69 17.58 -15.41
CA ILE A 323 -11.13 17.42 -15.16
C ILE A 323 -11.66 18.29 -14.01
N GLY A 324 -10.82 19.21 -13.48
CA GLY A 324 -11.21 20.11 -12.38
C GLY A 324 -11.21 19.46 -11.00
N LYS A 325 -10.60 18.29 -10.83
CA LYS A 325 -10.63 17.50 -9.61
C LYS A 325 -9.23 17.19 -9.08
N ARG A 326 -9.14 16.96 -7.75
CA ARG A 326 -7.97 16.40 -7.05
C ARG A 326 -8.23 14.94 -6.79
N MET A 327 -7.90 14.10 -7.77
CA MET A 327 -8.11 12.67 -7.59
C MET A 327 -7.07 12.10 -6.63
N SER A 328 -7.49 11.19 -5.74
CA SER A 328 -6.58 10.41 -4.90
C SER A 328 -6.99 8.93 -4.95
N MET A 329 -6.01 8.03 -4.93
CA MET A 329 -6.33 6.61 -4.77
C MET A 329 -6.79 6.41 -3.32
N MET A 330 -7.92 5.72 -3.12
CA MET A 330 -8.38 5.32 -1.81
C MET A 330 -8.22 3.80 -1.69
N ASN A 331 -7.29 3.38 -0.86
CA ASN A 331 -7.19 1.99 -0.47
C ASN A 331 -7.98 1.71 0.81
N GLY A 332 -8.24 0.43 1.04
CA GLY A 332 -8.79 -0.06 2.28
C GLY A 332 -8.15 -1.38 2.66
N LEU A 333 -7.98 -1.58 3.95
CA LEU A 333 -7.58 -2.85 4.53
C LEU A 333 -8.78 -3.51 5.20
N ALA A 334 -8.75 -4.84 5.31
CA ALA A 334 -9.72 -5.58 6.11
C ALA A 334 -9.03 -6.70 6.89
N ASP A 335 -9.66 -7.15 7.94
CA ASP A 335 -9.28 -8.38 8.59
C ASP A 335 -10.06 -9.53 7.96
N THR A 336 -9.32 -10.55 7.53
CA THR A 336 -9.80 -11.70 6.76
C THR A 336 -9.48 -13.00 7.50
N ILE A 337 -10.31 -14.03 7.30
CA ILE A 337 -10.16 -15.34 7.94
C ILE A 337 -9.62 -16.33 6.90
N TRP A 338 -8.58 -17.06 7.25
CA TRP A 338 -8.10 -18.16 6.42
C TRP A 338 -9.14 -19.29 6.34
N ALA A 339 -9.45 -19.74 5.13
CA ALA A 339 -10.48 -20.79 4.91
C ALA A 339 -10.13 -22.13 5.56
N GLY A 340 -8.82 -22.45 5.68
CA GLY A 340 -8.32 -23.67 6.30
C GLY A 340 -8.27 -23.67 7.84
N THR A 341 -8.61 -22.55 8.52
CA THR A 341 -8.61 -22.53 9.97
C THR A 341 -9.66 -23.47 10.57
N THR A 342 -9.27 -24.19 11.60
CA THR A 342 -10.19 -24.99 12.43
C THR A 342 -10.88 -24.15 13.52
N ARG A 343 -10.46 -22.89 13.72
CA ARG A 343 -10.91 -21.97 14.78
C ARG A 343 -11.87 -20.90 14.24
N ARG A 344 -12.81 -21.29 13.37
CA ARG A 344 -13.65 -20.35 12.62
C ARG A 344 -14.44 -19.40 13.50
N ASP A 345 -15.10 -19.90 14.56
CA ASP A 345 -15.91 -19.03 15.44
C ASP A 345 -15.04 -18.10 16.29
N ALA A 346 -13.88 -18.55 16.77
CA ALA A 346 -12.92 -17.70 17.48
C ALA A 346 -12.35 -16.61 16.53
N SER A 347 -11.97 -17.00 15.31
CA SER A 347 -11.50 -16.08 14.26
C SER A 347 -12.54 -15.04 13.90
N TRP A 348 -13.80 -15.47 13.74
CA TRP A 348 -14.90 -14.54 13.48
C TRP A 348 -15.14 -13.60 14.67
N ALA A 349 -15.11 -14.09 15.92
CA ALA A 349 -15.25 -13.23 17.09
C ALA A 349 -14.20 -12.12 17.11
N TRP A 350 -12.95 -12.44 16.74
CA TRP A 350 -11.86 -11.47 16.63
C TRP A 350 -12.08 -10.47 15.50
N VAL A 351 -12.40 -10.93 14.28
CA VAL A 351 -12.68 -10.05 13.12
C VAL A 351 -13.87 -9.12 13.40
N LYS A 352 -14.96 -9.67 13.99
CA LYS A 352 -16.12 -8.87 14.39
C LYS A 352 -15.76 -7.80 15.44
N PHE A 353 -14.93 -8.15 16.43
CA PHE A 353 -14.46 -7.19 17.42
C PHE A 353 -13.63 -6.09 16.77
N LEU A 354 -12.66 -6.43 15.87
CA LEU A 354 -11.84 -5.46 15.18
C LEU A 354 -12.65 -4.48 14.33
N GLY A 355 -13.74 -4.95 13.70
CA GLY A 355 -14.67 -4.13 12.93
C GLY A 355 -15.66 -3.32 13.78
N SER A 356 -15.66 -3.48 15.13
CA SER A 356 -16.59 -2.77 16.01
C SER A 356 -16.14 -1.35 16.34
N GLN A 357 -17.11 -0.51 16.76
CA GLN A 357 -16.84 0.84 17.27
C GLN A 357 -15.78 0.83 18.39
N THR A 358 -15.84 -0.14 19.31
CA THR A 358 -14.90 -0.24 20.44
C THR A 358 -13.46 -0.38 19.98
N ALA A 359 -13.17 -1.32 19.07
CA ALA A 359 -11.83 -1.52 18.55
C ALA A 359 -11.39 -0.33 17.67
N GLN A 360 -12.30 0.19 16.86
CA GLN A 360 -12.01 1.32 15.97
C GLN A 360 -11.75 2.63 16.74
N ASP A 361 -12.32 2.80 17.93
CA ASP A 361 -11.98 3.90 18.84
C ASP A 361 -10.58 3.76 19.45
N ILE A 362 -10.11 2.54 19.72
CA ILE A 362 -8.72 2.28 20.11
C ILE A 362 -7.77 2.66 18.97
N VAL A 363 -8.07 2.19 17.77
CA VAL A 363 -7.30 2.51 16.55
C VAL A 363 -7.25 4.02 16.30
N ALA A 364 -8.40 4.70 16.37
CA ALA A 364 -8.49 6.15 16.18
C ALA A 364 -7.64 6.94 17.18
N LYS A 365 -7.70 6.58 18.47
CA LYS A 365 -6.94 7.24 19.53
C LYS A 365 -5.43 7.06 19.39
N ALA A 366 -4.99 6.00 18.74
CA ALA A 366 -3.57 5.76 18.48
C ALA A 366 -2.99 6.77 17.48
N GLY A 367 -3.79 7.33 16.55
CA GLY A 367 -3.35 8.31 15.57
C GLY A 367 -2.30 7.79 14.61
N VAL A 368 -2.47 6.54 14.14
CA VAL A 368 -1.55 5.87 13.20
C VAL A 368 -2.18 5.73 11.82
N VAL A 369 -3.45 5.33 11.76
CA VAL A 369 -4.23 5.13 10.53
C VAL A 369 -5.61 5.76 10.65
N PHE A 370 -6.32 5.91 9.55
CA PHE A 370 -7.72 6.33 9.55
C PHE A 370 -8.62 5.11 9.82
N PRO A 371 -9.44 5.14 10.90
CA PRO A 371 -10.30 4.01 11.24
C PRO A 371 -11.37 3.80 10.17
N ALA A 372 -11.76 2.55 9.95
CA ALA A 372 -12.81 2.21 8.99
C ALA A 372 -14.20 2.69 9.46
N VAL A 373 -14.47 2.70 10.77
CA VAL A 373 -15.75 3.17 11.33
C VAL A 373 -15.80 4.69 11.28
N ALA A 374 -16.78 5.24 10.57
CA ALA A 374 -16.91 6.67 10.32
C ALA A 374 -17.01 7.51 11.61
N ALA A 375 -17.75 7.00 12.62
CA ALA A 375 -17.92 7.68 13.91
C ALA A 375 -16.62 7.80 14.74
N SER A 376 -15.58 7.02 14.44
CA SER A 376 -14.26 7.11 15.10
C SER A 376 -13.33 8.18 14.49
N MET A 377 -13.65 8.73 13.32
CA MET A 377 -12.80 9.72 12.64
C MET A 377 -12.52 11.01 13.44
N PRO A 378 -13.47 11.59 14.21
CA PRO A 378 -13.15 12.76 15.03
C PRO A 378 -12.05 12.50 16.06
N ALA A 379 -12.02 11.30 16.65
CA ALA A 379 -10.96 10.91 17.59
C ALA A 379 -9.61 10.75 16.87
N ALA A 380 -9.59 10.18 15.68
CA ALA A 380 -8.37 10.08 14.85
C ALA A 380 -7.84 11.48 14.48
N LYS A 381 -8.70 12.38 13.98
CA LYS A 381 -8.33 13.79 13.70
C LYS A 381 -7.70 14.45 14.91
N ALA A 382 -8.28 14.28 16.10
CA ALA A 382 -7.75 14.84 17.34
C ALA A 382 -6.40 14.24 17.74
N ALA A 383 -6.20 12.94 17.50
CA ALA A 383 -4.94 12.26 17.77
C ALA A 383 -3.82 12.73 16.82
N PHE A 384 -4.10 12.84 15.54
CA PHE A 384 -3.17 13.39 14.54
C PHE A 384 -2.83 14.86 14.83
N ALA A 385 -3.81 15.69 15.22
CA ALA A 385 -3.59 17.09 15.59
C ALA A 385 -2.65 17.21 16.80
N LYS A 386 -2.74 16.35 17.82
CA LYS A 386 -1.81 16.30 18.95
C LYS A 386 -0.37 15.98 18.50
N SER A 387 -0.22 15.22 17.43
CA SER A 387 1.07 14.91 16.81
C SER A 387 1.53 15.98 15.81
N GLY A 388 0.80 17.10 15.69
CA GLY A 388 1.15 18.24 14.83
C GLY A 388 0.70 18.11 13.37
N TRP A 389 -0.18 17.14 13.05
CA TRP A 389 -0.68 16.94 11.70
C TRP A 389 -2.09 17.49 11.49
N ASP A 390 -2.23 18.36 10.49
CA ASP A 390 -3.51 18.67 9.88
C ASP A 390 -3.77 17.67 8.73
N VAL A 391 -4.62 16.68 8.97
CA VAL A 391 -4.91 15.60 8.02
C VAL A 391 -5.99 15.96 7.01
N THR A 392 -6.49 17.19 7.01
CA THR A 392 -7.52 17.67 6.07
C THR A 392 -7.20 17.35 4.60
N PRO A 393 -5.95 17.50 4.10
CA PRO A 393 -5.64 17.17 2.71
C PRO A 393 -5.92 15.71 2.30
N PHE A 394 -5.83 14.76 3.24
CA PHE A 394 -6.18 13.36 2.99
C PHE A 394 -7.69 13.12 2.93
N LEU A 395 -8.47 13.87 3.67
CA LEU A 395 -9.90 13.65 3.86
C LEU A 395 -10.75 14.32 2.77
N GLU A 396 -10.34 15.47 2.29
CA GLU A 396 -11.07 16.26 1.30
C GLU A 396 -11.42 15.47 0.02
N PRO A 397 -10.51 14.66 -0.59
CA PRO A 397 -10.87 13.87 -1.77
C PRO A 397 -12.01 12.87 -1.48
N VAL A 398 -12.04 12.28 -0.28
CA VAL A 398 -13.07 11.33 0.14
C VAL A 398 -14.41 12.05 0.33
N GLU A 399 -14.39 13.19 1.01
CA GLU A 399 -15.57 14.02 1.26
C GLU A 399 -16.18 14.57 -0.06
N ALA A 400 -15.32 14.90 -1.03
CA ALA A 400 -15.72 15.36 -2.36
C ALA A 400 -16.16 14.23 -3.31
N GLY A 401 -15.86 12.97 -2.99
CA GLY A 401 -16.05 11.84 -3.90
C GLY A 401 -15.04 11.82 -5.06
N ASP A 402 -13.87 12.47 -4.89
CA ASP A 402 -12.79 12.56 -5.86
C ASP A 402 -11.73 11.46 -5.60
N VAL A 403 -12.22 10.26 -5.31
CA VAL A 403 -11.39 9.08 -5.06
C VAL A 403 -11.61 8.01 -6.11
N PHE A 404 -10.59 7.18 -6.31
CA PHE A 404 -10.63 5.99 -7.15
C PHE A 404 -9.88 4.86 -6.45
N ALA A 405 -10.02 3.63 -6.91
CA ALA A 405 -9.29 2.50 -6.40
C ALA A 405 -8.54 1.78 -7.53
N TYR A 406 -7.52 1.02 -7.16
CA TYR A 406 -7.02 -0.03 -8.04
C TYR A 406 -8.11 -1.09 -8.20
N PRO A 407 -8.42 -1.54 -9.44
CA PRO A 407 -9.49 -2.50 -9.66
C PRO A 407 -9.22 -3.83 -8.95
N ALA A 408 -10.23 -4.38 -8.31
CA ALA A 408 -10.19 -5.75 -7.83
C ALA A 408 -10.10 -6.70 -9.03
N ASN A 409 -9.13 -7.62 -9.02
CA ASN A 409 -8.94 -8.57 -10.11
C ASN A 409 -8.18 -9.81 -9.61
N PRO A 410 -8.67 -11.04 -9.83
CA PRO A 410 -7.96 -12.26 -9.45
C PRO A 410 -6.63 -12.45 -10.21
N ASN A 411 -6.48 -11.83 -11.40
CA ASN A 411 -5.27 -11.85 -12.21
C ASN A 411 -4.35 -10.64 -11.95
N ALA A 412 -4.50 -9.91 -10.83
CA ALA A 412 -3.72 -8.72 -10.54
C ALA A 412 -2.20 -8.97 -10.54
N ALA A 413 -1.76 -10.17 -10.15
CA ALA A 413 -0.35 -10.55 -10.21
C ALA A 413 0.17 -10.63 -11.66
N ASP A 414 -0.61 -11.18 -12.57
CA ASP A 414 -0.26 -11.30 -13.99
C ASP A 414 -0.28 -9.92 -14.66
N VAL A 415 -1.27 -9.09 -14.35
CA VAL A 415 -1.32 -7.68 -14.80
C VAL A 415 -0.05 -6.94 -14.36
N THR A 416 0.34 -7.08 -13.10
CA THR A 416 1.56 -6.46 -12.56
C THR A 416 2.81 -7.02 -13.25
N ALA A 417 2.87 -8.32 -13.53
CA ALA A 417 4.00 -8.95 -14.23
C ALA A 417 4.22 -8.42 -15.65
N VAL A 418 3.15 -7.99 -16.32
CA VAL A 418 3.22 -7.34 -17.64
C VAL A 418 3.54 -5.84 -17.48
N MET A 419 2.82 -5.14 -16.61
CA MET A 419 2.91 -3.67 -16.53
C MET A 419 4.19 -3.17 -15.86
N THR A 420 4.73 -3.88 -14.86
CA THR A 420 5.95 -3.41 -14.17
C THR A 420 7.14 -3.28 -15.13
N PRO A 421 7.55 -4.33 -15.89
CA PRO A 421 8.67 -4.18 -16.82
C PRO A 421 8.37 -3.19 -17.96
N ALA A 422 7.11 -3.06 -18.40
CA ALA A 422 6.75 -2.07 -19.41
C ALA A 422 6.91 -0.63 -18.89
N MET A 423 6.48 -0.35 -17.66
CA MET A 423 6.68 0.95 -17.02
C MET A 423 8.17 1.21 -16.72
N ASP A 424 8.90 0.18 -16.26
CA ASP A 424 10.34 0.29 -16.01
C ASP A 424 11.10 0.69 -17.28
N ALA A 425 10.79 0.05 -18.42
CA ALA A 425 11.39 0.39 -19.72
C ALA A 425 11.06 1.83 -20.16
N VAL A 426 9.83 2.30 -19.91
CA VAL A 426 9.45 3.68 -20.21
C VAL A 426 10.19 4.66 -19.30
N MET A 427 10.28 4.38 -18.00
CA MET A 427 10.91 5.30 -17.04
C MET A 427 12.43 5.32 -17.13
N SER A 428 13.05 4.23 -17.59
CA SER A 428 14.49 4.16 -17.88
C SER A 428 14.86 4.71 -19.28
N PHE A 429 13.90 5.18 -20.06
CA PHE A 429 14.08 5.67 -21.44
C PHE A 429 14.47 4.59 -22.47
N GLU A 430 14.25 3.32 -22.16
CA GLU A 430 14.44 2.20 -23.08
C GLU A 430 13.26 2.04 -24.05
N ALA A 431 12.08 2.53 -23.66
CA ALA A 431 10.88 2.53 -24.48
C ALA A 431 10.13 3.88 -24.41
N GLU A 432 9.34 4.18 -25.44
CA GLU A 432 8.48 5.36 -25.43
C GLU A 432 7.14 5.08 -24.71
N PRO A 433 6.47 6.09 -24.12
CA PRO A 433 5.17 5.90 -23.47
C PRO A 433 4.10 5.24 -24.35
N SER A 434 4.16 5.40 -25.65
CA SER A 434 3.27 4.75 -26.61
C SER A 434 3.37 3.21 -26.62
N SER A 435 4.51 2.66 -26.17
CA SER A 435 4.69 1.19 -26.05
C SER A 435 3.75 0.55 -25.02
N LEU A 436 3.21 1.34 -24.08
CA LEU A 436 2.22 0.89 -23.10
C LEU A 436 0.92 0.38 -23.75
N ALA A 437 0.63 0.79 -24.99
CA ALA A 437 -0.48 0.23 -25.76
C ALA A 437 -0.33 -1.29 -25.98
N LYS A 438 0.92 -1.73 -26.28
CA LYS A 438 1.19 -3.18 -26.43
C LYS A 438 1.07 -3.91 -25.10
N ALA A 439 1.60 -3.38 -24.01
CA ALA A 439 1.43 -3.96 -22.68
C ALA A 439 -0.06 -4.04 -22.28
N ASN A 440 -0.87 -3.05 -22.66
CA ASN A 440 -2.31 -3.06 -22.45
C ASN A 440 -3.02 -4.19 -23.23
N GLU A 441 -2.60 -4.47 -24.47
CA GLU A 441 -3.11 -5.60 -25.24
C GLU A 441 -2.81 -6.91 -24.54
N ASP A 442 -1.57 -7.10 -24.07
CA ASP A 442 -1.13 -8.32 -23.39
C ASP A 442 -1.91 -8.53 -22.07
N VAL A 443 -2.11 -7.48 -21.28
CA VAL A 443 -2.96 -7.50 -20.08
C VAL A 443 -4.39 -7.98 -20.44
N ASN A 444 -5.00 -7.37 -21.45
CA ASN A 444 -6.38 -7.70 -21.80
C ASN A 444 -6.52 -9.12 -22.42
N GLN A 445 -5.47 -9.64 -23.07
CA GLN A 445 -5.44 -11.04 -23.50
C GLN A 445 -5.42 -12.01 -22.31
N ILE A 446 -4.64 -11.73 -21.26
CA ILE A 446 -4.63 -12.52 -20.02
C ILE A 446 -6.02 -12.55 -19.38
N LEU A 447 -6.67 -11.40 -19.26
CA LEU A 447 -8.00 -11.30 -18.66
C LEU A 447 -9.03 -12.10 -19.47
N SER A 448 -8.98 -12.01 -20.81
CA SER A 448 -9.90 -12.74 -21.69
C SER A 448 -9.68 -14.25 -21.67
N ALA A 449 -8.47 -14.72 -21.42
CA ALA A 449 -8.15 -16.14 -21.33
C ALA A 449 -8.58 -16.78 -20.00
N ASN A 450 -8.75 -15.97 -18.96
CA ASN A 450 -9.09 -16.38 -17.59
C ASN A 450 -10.54 -16.00 -17.19
N ALA A 451 -11.34 -15.45 -18.12
CA ALA A 451 -12.76 -15.08 -17.94
C ALA A 451 -13.72 -16.31 -18.21
#